data_a8c52b06551fb881b2c641947bbf137e
#
_entry.id   a8c52b06551fb881b2c641947bbf137e
#
_cell.length_a   1.000
_cell.length_b   1.000
_cell.length_c   1.000
_cell.angle_alpha   90.00
_cell.angle_beta   90.00
_cell.angle_gamma   90.00
#
_symmetry.space_group_name_H-M   'P 1'
#
loop_
_entity.id
_entity.type
_entity.pdbx_description
1 polymer ?
#
loop_
_entity_poly.entity_id
_entity_poly.type
_entity_poly.pdbx_seq_one_letter_code
_entity_poly.pdbx_strand_id
1 'polypeptide(L)'
;EKGALTISLPPSFAIQWLVPRLADFNQQQPDIDVRIKAVDMEEGSLTDDVDVAIYYGRGHWPGLRADKLYQEFLIPLCSPSLLLGQKPLNSLSDLPLHTLLHDTSRRDWKQFAKENHIDGVNVNHGPIFSHSTMVLQAAVHGQGIALGNNVLAQPEIDAGRLVAPFDEVLMTKNAFYVVCHEKQADMGRIATFRDWMLKKARSEQEVILDE
;
A
#
# COMPACT_ATOMS: atom_id res chain seq x y z
N GLU A 1 11.81 27.01 -6.37
CA GLU A 1 12.73 26.62 -7.46
C GLU A 1 11.96 26.04 -8.63
N LYS A 2 12.17 26.59 -9.82
CA LYS A 2 11.60 26.06 -11.06
C LYS A 2 12.38 24.82 -11.48
N GLY A 3 11.67 23.75 -11.87
CA GLY A 3 12.33 22.60 -12.47
C GLY A 3 11.51 21.32 -12.44
N ALA A 4 11.98 20.31 -13.16
CA ALA A 4 11.41 18.98 -13.15
C ALA A 4 11.81 18.23 -11.88
N LEU A 5 10.87 17.47 -11.32
CA LEU A 5 11.07 16.54 -10.22
C LEU A 5 10.62 15.15 -10.65
N THR A 6 11.55 14.23 -10.80
CA THR A 6 11.24 12.86 -11.19
C THR A 6 11.11 11.97 -9.96
N ILE A 7 9.96 11.32 -9.85
CA ILE A 7 9.61 10.44 -8.73
C ILE A 7 9.43 9.03 -9.25
N SER A 8 10.17 8.09 -8.67
CA SER A 8 10.08 6.66 -8.95
C SER A 8 9.37 5.96 -7.78
N LEU A 9 8.41 5.09 -8.08
CA LEU A 9 7.63 4.42 -7.05
C LEU A 9 6.94 3.16 -7.57
N PRO A 10 6.52 2.24 -6.66
CA PRO A 10 5.73 1.09 -7.07
C PRO A 10 4.39 1.51 -7.71
N PRO A 11 3.92 0.81 -8.77
CA PRO A 11 2.69 1.18 -9.47
C PRO A 11 1.47 1.27 -8.57
N SER A 12 1.30 0.34 -7.65
CA SER A 12 0.14 0.33 -6.75
C SER A 12 0.13 1.54 -5.81
N PHE A 13 1.28 1.97 -5.29
CA PHE A 13 1.39 3.17 -4.48
C PHE A 13 1.10 4.44 -5.31
N ALA A 14 1.58 4.49 -6.54
CA ALA A 14 1.28 5.59 -7.46
C ALA A 14 -0.22 5.75 -7.68
N ILE A 15 -0.92 4.65 -8.02
CA ILE A 15 -2.35 4.66 -8.33
C ILE A 15 -3.21 4.96 -7.10
N GLN A 16 -2.94 4.28 -5.99
CA GLN A 16 -3.81 4.32 -4.81
C GLN A 16 -3.50 5.49 -3.87
N TRP A 17 -2.27 5.97 -3.84
CA TRP A 17 -1.91 7.03 -2.90
C TRP A 17 -1.49 8.35 -3.57
N LEU A 18 -0.48 8.33 -4.43
CA LEU A 18 0.14 9.57 -4.93
C LEU A 18 -0.75 10.32 -5.92
N VAL A 19 -1.22 9.65 -6.98
CA VAL A 19 -1.99 10.30 -8.05
C VAL A 19 -3.25 10.99 -7.51
N PRO A 20 -4.04 10.40 -6.60
CA PRO A 20 -5.20 11.09 -6.02
C PRO A 20 -4.87 12.37 -5.25
N ARG A 21 -3.64 12.53 -4.76
CA ARG A 21 -3.18 13.66 -3.93
C ARG A 21 -2.35 14.68 -4.69
N LEU A 22 -1.93 14.34 -5.91
CA LEU A 22 -0.95 15.13 -6.66
C LEU A 22 -1.44 16.54 -7.01
N ALA A 23 -2.75 16.71 -7.21
CA ALA A 23 -3.34 18.03 -7.47
C ALA A 23 -3.08 19.01 -6.32
N ASP A 24 -3.12 18.55 -5.07
CA ASP A 24 -2.81 19.38 -3.90
C ASP A 24 -1.35 19.86 -3.91
N PHE A 25 -0.41 18.98 -4.25
CA PHE A 25 1.00 19.36 -4.40
C PHE A 25 1.20 20.38 -5.51
N ASN A 26 0.59 20.14 -6.68
CA ASN A 26 0.70 21.02 -7.83
C ASN A 26 0.13 22.43 -7.57
N GLN A 27 -0.93 22.53 -6.76
CA GLN A 27 -1.50 23.82 -6.35
C GLN A 27 -0.56 24.58 -5.39
N GLN A 28 0.10 23.87 -4.48
CA GLN A 28 1.05 24.47 -3.54
C GLN A 28 2.38 24.85 -4.20
N GLN A 29 2.78 24.10 -5.24
CA GLN A 29 4.08 24.22 -5.89
C GLN A 29 3.93 24.25 -7.43
N PRO A 30 3.30 25.32 -8.00
CA PRO A 30 2.99 25.38 -9.43
C PRO A 30 4.23 25.46 -10.33
N ASP A 31 5.38 25.82 -9.76
CA ASP A 31 6.65 25.94 -10.50
C ASP A 31 7.44 24.61 -10.55
N ILE A 32 6.98 23.56 -9.90
CA ILE A 32 7.60 22.24 -9.92
C ILE A 32 6.83 21.33 -10.88
N ASP A 33 7.51 20.92 -11.94
CA ASP A 33 6.98 19.97 -12.93
C ASP A 33 7.27 18.53 -12.49
N VAL A 34 6.23 17.84 -11.98
CA VAL A 34 6.36 16.49 -11.44
C VAL A 34 6.28 15.45 -12.55
N ARG A 35 7.24 14.53 -12.57
CA ARG A 35 7.30 13.38 -13.46
C ARG A 35 7.22 12.09 -12.67
N ILE A 36 6.23 11.27 -12.94
CA ILE A 36 5.98 10.00 -12.24
C ILE A 36 6.51 8.85 -13.10
N LYS A 37 7.33 8.00 -12.48
CA LYS A 37 7.91 6.81 -13.10
C LYS A 37 7.56 5.59 -12.24
N ALA A 38 6.60 4.79 -12.68
CA ALA A 38 6.26 3.54 -12.01
C ALA A 38 7.31 2.47 -12.30
N VAL A 39 7.78 1.80 -11.24
CA VAL A 39 8.80 0.74 -11.32
C VAL A 39 8.41 -0.44 -10.46
N ASP A 40 8.59 -1.67 -10.99
CA ASP A 40 8.25 -2.92 -10.33
C ASP A 40 9.36 -3.40 -9.38
N MET A 41 9.82 -2.51 -8.50
CA MET A 41 10.90 -2.85 -7.56
C MET A 41 10.48 -2.46 -6.14
N GLU A 42 10.60 -3.40 -5.22
CA GLU A 42 10.37 -3.15 -3.79
C GLU A 42 11.46 -2.25 -3.21
N GLU A 43 12.70 -2.50 -3.62
CA GLU A 43 13.88 -1.70 -3.32
C GLU A 43 14.44 -1.17 -4.63
N GLY A 44 13.86 -0.09 -5.14
CA GLY A 44 14.39 0.59 -6.31
C GLY A 44 15.79 1.12 -6.04
N SER A 45 16.64 1.16 -7.04
CA SER A 45 17.81 2.00 -7.00
C SER A 45 17.44 3.39 -7.50
N LEU A 46 17.80 4.43 -6.75
CA LEU A 46 17.77 5.79 -7.23
C LEU A 46 18.80 5.91 -8.37
N THR A 47 18.33 5.92 -9.59
CA THR A 47 19.16 6.20 -10.78
C THR A 47 19.41 7.70 -10.91
N ASP A 48 20.41 8.09 -11.70
CA ASP A 48 20.80 9.50 -11.85
C ASP A 48 19.66 10.40 -12.40
N ASP A 49 18.65 9.80 -13.03
CA ASP A 49 17.49 10.49 -13.59
C ASP A 49 16.29 10.58 -12.61
N VAL A 50 16.44 10.06 -11.39
CA VAL A 50 15.39 10.05 -10.35
C VAL A 50 15.80 10.91 -9.16
N ASP A 51 14.97 11.86 -8.79
CA ASP A 51 15.23 12.76 -7.66
C ASP A 51 14.74 12.17 -6.33
N VAL A 52 13.55 11.56 -6.34
CA VAL A 52 12.90 10.98 -5.15
C VAL A 52 12.31 9.62 -5.52
N ALA A 53 12.39 8.67 -4.60
CA ALA A 53 11.75 7.37 -4.77
C ALA A 53 10.87 7.03 -3.56
N ILE A 54 9.87 6.18 -3.79
CA ILE A 54 9.14 5.52 -2.72
C ILE A 54 9.62 4.08 -2.66
N TYR A 55 10.14 3.68 -1.50
CA TYR A 55 10.58 2.32 -1.24
C TYR A 55 9.63 1.64 -0.27
N TYR A 56 9.46 0.36 -0.49
CA TYR A 56 8.77 -0.54 0.41
C TYR A 56 9.79 -1.52 0.99
N GLY A 57 9.91 -1.58 2.30
CA GLY A 57 10.89 -2.44 2.95
C GLY A 57 11.11 -2.08 4.41
N ARG A 58 12.33 -2.33 4.90
CA ARG A 58 12.66 -2.23 6.32
C ARG A 58 13.31 -0.92 6.75
N GLY A 59 13.62 -0.02 5.83
CA GLY A 59 13.99 1.35 6.14
C GLY A 59 15.46 1.66 6.21
N HIS A 60 16.34 0.76 5.79
CA HIS A 60 17.78 1.03 5.76
C HIS A 60 18.38 0.72 4.38
N TRP A 61 18.86 1.78 3.73
CA TRP A 61 19.54 1.71 2.43
C TRP A 61 20.78 2.60 2.48
N PRO A 62 22.00 2.03 2.36
CA PRO A 62 23.24 2.79 2.48
C PRO A 62 23.33 3.96 1.52
N GLY A 63 23.75 5.13 2.03
CA GLY A 63 23.91 6.37 1.24
C GLY A 63 22.59 7.09 0.90
N LEU A 64 21.44 6.56 1.34
CA LEU A 64 20.13 7.13 1.11
C LEU A 64 19.52 7.65 2.40
N ARG A 65 18.87 8.80 2.32
CA ARG A 65 17.95 9.26 3.36
C ARG A 65 16.60 8.64 3.11
N ALA A 66 16.08 7.94 4.11
CA ALA A 66 14.78 7.30 4.09
C ALA A 66 13.94 7.78 5.27
N ASP A 67 12.79 8.39 4.98
CA ASP A 67 11.84 8.85 5.98
C ASP A 67 10.56 8.01 5.88
N LYS A 68 10.15 7.40 7.01
CA LYS A 68 8.97 6.54 7.06
C LYS A 68 7.69 7.34 6.80
N LEU A 69 6.88 6.84 5.85
CA LEU A 69 5.54 7.35 5.57
C LEU A 69 4.47 6.56 6.35
N TYR A 70 4.44 5.25 6.15
CA TYR A 70 3.42 4.37 6.74
C TYR A 70 4.02 3.03 7.12
N GLN A 71 3.72 2.57 8.33
CA GLN A 71 3.91 1.17 8.72
C GLN A 71 2.86 0.31 8.04
N GLU A 72 3.25 -0.83 7.48
CA GLU A 72 2.32 -1.79 6.89
C GLU A 72 1.66 -2.67 7.93
N PHE A 73 0.38 -2.91 7.75
CA PHE A 73 -0.33 -4.09 8.23
C PHE A 73 -1.32 -4.55 7.15
N LEU A 74 -1.61 -5.85 7.14
CA LEU A 74 -2.48 -6.46 6.14
C LEU A 74 -3.83 -6.76 6.75
N ILE A 75 -4.89 -6.40 6.04
CA ILE A 75 -6.27 -6.48 6.50
C ILE A 75 -7.01 -7.49 5.62
N PRO A 76 -7.65 -8.53 6.16
CA PRO A 76 -8.60 -9.33 5.39
C PRO A 76 -9.73 -8.46 4.85
N LEU A 77 -9.88 -8.42 3.55
CA LEU A 77 -10.84 -7.56 2.85
C LEU A 77 -11.61 -8.34 1.80
N CYS A 78 -12.88 -8.06 1.69
CA CYS A 78 -13.75 -8.66 0.67
C CYS A 78 -14.80 -7.65 0.19
N SER A 79 -15.44 -7.98 -0.95
CA SER A 79 -16.66 -7.30 -1.37
C SER A 79 -17.77 -7.53 -0.32
N PRO A 80 -18.61 -6.52 -0.03
CA PRO A 80 -19.79 -6.70 0.82
C PRO A 80 -20.69 -7.85 0.40
N SER A 81 -20.68 -8.24 -0.87
CA SER A 81 -21.46 -9.37 -1.40
C SER A 81 -21.12 -10.72 -0.76
N LEU A 82 -19.89 -10.90 -0.27
CA LEU A 82 -19.48 -12.13 0.40
C LEU A 82 -20.10 -12.29 1.80
N LEU A 83 -20.62 -11.23 2.37
CA LEU A 83 -21.29 -11.26 3.68
C LEU A 83 -22.74 -11.71 3.58
N LEU A 84 -23.33 -11.67 2.40
CA LEU A 84 -24.76 -11.87 2.14
C LEU A 84 -25.10 -13.13 1.35
N GLY A 85 -24.10 -13.88 0.86
CA GLY A 85 -24.28 -15.05 -0.01
C GLY A 85 -24.78 -16.31 0.72
N GLN A 86 -24.81 -17.42 0.00
CA GLN A 86 -25.18 -18.73 0.55
C GLN A 86 -24.16 -19.25 1.59
N LYS A 87 -22.93 -18.76 1.52
CA LYS A 87 -21.85 -19.07 2.46
C LYS A 87 -21.33 -17.75 3.02
N PRO A 88 -22.08 -17.11 3.94
CA PRO A 88 -21.70 -15.79 4.44
C PRO A 88 -20.39 -15.86 5.22
N LEU A 89 -19.54 -14.86 5.01
CA LEU A 89 -18.28 -14.70 5.70
C LEU A 89 -18.51 -13.91 6.99
N ASN A 90 -18.82 -14.60 8.09
CA ASN A 90 -19.15 -13.98 9.38
C ASN A 90 -18.05 -14.08 10.42
N SER A 91 -17.18 -15.09 10.30
CA SER A 91 -16.08 -15.34 11.22
C SER A 91 -14.88 -15.95 10.53
N LEU A 92 -13.74 -16.01 11.22
CA LEU A 92 -12.52 -16.64 10.70
C LEU A 92 -12.75 -18.11 10.32
N SER A 93 -13.64 -18.82 10.99
CA SER A 93 -13.97 -20.21 10.68
C SER A 93 -14.67 -20.40 9.34
N ASP A 94 -15.18 -19.34 8.73
CA ASP A 94 -15.81 -19.36 7.40
C ASP A 94 -14.78 -19.21 6.25
N LEU A 95 -13.53 -18.83 6.57
CA LEU A 95 -12.47 -18.67 5.57
C LEU A 95 -12.27 -19.89 4.67
N PRO A 96 -12.35 -21.16 5.16
CA PRO A 96 -12.21 -22.35 4.30
C PRO A 96 -13.25 -22.46 3.19
N LEU A 97 -14.37 -21.74 3.30
CA LEU A 97 -15.46 -21.75 2.32
C LEU A 97 -15.23 -20.79 1.14
N HIS A 98 -14.20 -19.96 1.21
CA HIS A 98 -13.92 -18.89 0.25
C HIS A 98 -12.54 -19.02 -0.40
N THR A 99 -12.40 -18.41 -1.57
CA THR A 99 -11.12 -18.32 -2.27
C THR A 99 -10.22 -17.27 -1.62
N LEU A 100 -8.99 -17.63 -1.35
CA LEU A 100 -7.95 -16.70 -0.93
C LEU A 100 -7.29 -16.06 -2.16
N LEU A 101 -7.15 -14.75 -2.15
CA LEU A 101 -6.46 -13.97 -3.18
C LEU A 101 -5.06 -13.60 -2.65
N HIS A 102 -4.02 -13.89 -3.43
CA HIS A 102 -2.63 -13.77 -2.99
C HIS A 102 -1.92 -12.61 -3.69
N ASP A 103 -1.21 -11.81 -2.89
CA ASP A 103 -0.36 -10.73 -3.35
C ASP A 103 1.09 -11.21 -3.43
N THR A 104 1.62 -11.34 -4.63
CA THR A 104 2.96 -11.79 -5.01
C THR A 104 3.33 -13.20 -4.59
N SER A 105 2.90 -13.68 -3.46
CA SER A 105 3.20 -15.02 -2.94
C SER A 105 2.09 -15.52 -2.01
N ARG A 106 2.21 -16.78 -1.59
CA ARG A 106 1.27 -17.41 -0.64
C ARG A 106 1.65 -17.20 0.82
N ARG A 107 2.73 -16.45 1.08
CA ARG A 107 3.32 -16.30 2.41
C ARG A 107 2.37 -15.63 3.40
N ASP A 108 1.71 -14.56 2.99
CA ASP A 108 0.94 -13.72 3.92
C ASP A 108 -0.30 -14.45 4.45
N TRP A 109 -1.08 -15.09 3.58
CA TRP A 109 -2.21 -15.91 4.02
C TRP A 109 -1.77 -17.10 4.88
N LYS A 110 -0.64 -17.71 4.54
CA LYS A 110 -0.07 -18.80 5.35
C LYS A 110 0.28 -18.31 6.76
N GLN A 111 0.89 -17.14 6.87
CA GLN A 111 1.24 -16.55 8.15
C GLN A 111 -0.01 -16.14 8.95
N PHE A 112 -0.98 -15.51 8.29
CA PHE A 112 -2.25 -15.13 8.91
C PHE A 112 -2.99 -16.34 9.48
N ALA A 113 -3.12 -17.41 8.72
CA ALA A 113 -3.76 -18.65 9.17
C ALA A 113 -3.04 -19.27 10.37
N LYS A 114 -1.71 -19.26 10.37
CA LYS A 114 -0.88 -19.77 11.46
C LYS A 114 -1.08 -18.96 12.75
N GLU A 115 -1.01 -17.63 12.66
CA GLU A 115 -1.14 -16.74 13.83
C GLU A 115 -2.53 -16.77 14.46
N ASN A 116 -3.57 -16.98 13.65
CA ASN A 116 -4.95 -17.02 14.10
C ASN A 116 -5.49 -18.44 14.30
N HIS A 117 -4.63 -19.47 14.23
CA HIS A 117 -4.99 -20.87 14.44
C HIS A 117 -6.19 -21.33 13.59
N ILE A 118 -6.19 -20.97 12.29
CA ILE A 118 -7.29 -21.30 11.38
C ILE A 118 -7.01 -22.65 10.73
N ASP A 119 -7.82 -23.63 11.03
CA ASP A 119 -7.75 -24.96 10.43
C ASP A 119 -8.64 -25.07 9.19
N GLY A 120 -8.25 -25.96 8.29
CA GLY A 120 -9.05 -26.32 7.11
C GLY A 120 -8.99 -25.32 5.95
N VAL A 121 -8.29 -24.19 6.11
CA VAL A 121 -8.09 -23.24 5.00
C VAL A 121 -6.96 -23.73 4.08
N ASN A 122 -7.20 -23.74 2.77
CA ASN A 122 -6.18 -24.11 1.79
C ASN A 122 -5.37 -22.87 1.35
N VAL A 123 -4.29 -22.59 2.06
CA VAL A 123 -3.40 -21.46 1.79
C VAL A 123 -2.57 -21.64 0.51
N ASN A 124 -2.56 -22.83 -0.08
CA ASN A 124 -1.85 -23.14 -1.33
C ASN A 124 -2.74 -23.05 -2.57
N HIS A 125 -3.98 -22.57 -2.43
CA HIS A 125 -4.93 -22.41 -3.51
C HIS A 125 -5.33 -20.95 -3.68
N GLY A 126 -5.86 -20.63 -4.85
CA GLY A 126 -6.28 -19.29 -5.24
C GLY A 126 -5.26 -18.58 -6.13
N PRO A 127 -5.69 -17.55 -6.85
CA PRO A 127 -4.82 -16.82 -7.77
C PRO A 127 -3.76 -16.02 -7.02
N ILE A 128 -2.60 -15.87 -7.66
CA ILE A 128 -1.51 -15.00 -7.22
C ILE A 128 -1.40 -13.86 -8.23
N PHE A 129 -1.37 -12.64 -7.75
CA PHE A 129 -1.23 -11.44 -8.58
C PHE A 129 0.13 -10.79 -8.31
N SER A 130 0.72 -10.18 -9.33
CA SER A 130 2.03 -9.53 -9.22
C SER A 130 1.97 -8.14 -8.55
N HIS A 131 0.78 -7.52 -8.50
CA HIS A 131 0.59 -6.17 -7.97
C HIS A 131 -0.60 -6.10 -7.03
N SER A 132 -0.47 -5.33 -5.95
CA SER A 132 -1.50 -5.17 -4.92
C SER A 132 -2.81 -4.59 -5.48
N THR A 133 -2.74 -3.67 -6.45
CA THR A 133 -3.95 -3.14 -7.11
C THR A 133 -4.77 -4.22 -7.80
N MET A 134 -4.12 -5.23 -8.38
CA MET A 134 -4.82 -6.36 -9.02
C MET A 134 -5.54 -7.23 -7.99
N VAL A 135 -4.89 -7.51 -6.86
CA VAL A 135 -5.50 -8.29 -5.76
C VAL A 135 -6.73 -7.56 -5.22
N LEU A 136 -6.61 -6.26 -4.97
CA LEU A 136 -7.70 -5.43 -4.47
C LEU A 136 -8.87 -5.40 -5.46
N GLN A 137 -8.61 -5.27 -6.76
CA GLN A 137 -9.65 -5.30 -7.78
C GLN A 137 -10.35 -6.66 -7.87
N ALA A 138 -9.61 -7.76 -7.75
CA ALA A 138 -10.21 -9.10 -7.69
C ALA A 138 -11.16 -9.23 -6.49
N ALA A 139 -10.78 -8.70 -5.33
CA ALA A 139 -11.64 -8.68 -4.14
C ALA A 139 -12.88 -7.79 -4.35
N VAL A 140 -12.73 -6.60 -4.94
CA VAL A 140 -13.85 -5.69 -5.29
C VAL A 140 -14.89 -6.42 -6.16
N HIS A 141 -14.44 -7.22 -7.10
CA HIS A 141 -15.31 -8.01 -7.98
C HIS A 141 -15.87 -9.30 -7.33
N GLY A 142 -15.69 -9.49 -6.03
CA GLY A 142 -16.25 -10.63 -5.30
C GLY A 142 -15.58 -11.96 -5.59
N GLN A 143 -14.36 -11.98 -6.12
CA GLN A 143 -13.67 -13.21 -6.51
C GLN A 143 -13.05 -13.97 -5.34
N GLY A 144 -12.98 -13.35 -4.16
CA GLY A 144 -12.43 -13.94 -2.95
C GLY A 144 -12.06 -12.92 -1.90
N ILE A 145 -11.21 -13.33 -0.97
CA ILE A 145 -10.75 -12.53 0.16
C ILE A 145 -9.27 -12.18 -0.04
N ALA A 146 -8.95 -10.90 0.01
CA ALA A 146 -7.57 -10.40 -0.05
C ALA A 146 -7.03 -10.10 1.37
N LEU A 147 -5.72 -10.21 1.54
CA LEU A 147 -5.00 -9.51 2.62
C LEU A 147 -4.50 -8.19 2.04
N GLY A 148 -5.26 -7.13 2.24
CA GLY A 148 -4.99 -5.81 1.67
C GLY A 148 -4.01 -5.01 2.52
N ASN A 149 -3.03 -4.37 1.87
CA ASN A 149 -2.17 -3.39 2.50
C ASN A 149 -3.02 -2.20 2.99
N ASN A 150 -2.84 -1.80 4.23
CA ASN A 150 -3.62 -0.74 4.88
C ASN A 150 -3.65 0.59 4.12
N VAL A 151 -2.54 0.97 3.49
CA VAL A 151 -2.44 2.22 2.72
C VAL A 151 -3.11 2.08 1.36
N LEU A 152 -2.78 1.02 0.63
CA LEU A 152 -3.24 0.79 -0.74
C LEU A 152 -4.73 0.45 -0.82
N ALA A 153 -5.27 -0.18 0.21
CA ALA A 153 -6.68 -0.57 0.28
C ALA A 153 -7.61 0.57 0.72
N GLN A 154 -7.10 1.62 1.35
CA GLN A 154 -7.90 2.67 1.96
C GLN A 154 -8.92 3.32 1.00
N PRO A 155 -8.58 3.65 -0.26
CA PRO A 155 -9.57 4.19 -1.20
C PRO A 155 -10.77 3.26 -1.43
N GLU A 156 -10.54 1.95 -1.48
CA GLU A 156 -11.60 0.96 -1.69
C GLU A 156 -12.48 0.80 -0.43
N ILE A 157 -11.87 0.90 0.75
CA ILE A 157 -12.57 0.87 2.03
C ILE A 157 -13.44 2.12 2.18
N ASP A 158 -12.89 3.30 1.93
CA ASP A 158 -13.60 4.59 2.03
C ASP A 158 -14.80 4.66 1.08
N ALA A 159 -14.67 4.07 -0.10
CA ALA A 159 -15.74 4.00 -1.10
C ALA A 159 -16.78 2.90 -0.82
N GLY A 160 -16.58 2.07 0.21
CA GLY A 160 -17.47 0.95 0.54
C GLY A 160 -17.41 -0.23 -0.42
N ARG A 161 -16.43 -0.27 -1.32
CA ARG A 161 -16.25 -1.40 -2.27
C ARG A 161 -15.59 -2.60 -1.60
N LEU A 162 -14.79 -2.38 -0.57
CA LEU A 162 -14.21 -3.41 0.28
C LEU A 162 -14.60 -3.17 1.74
N VAL A 163 -14.83 -4.25 2.46
CA VAL A 163 -15.10 -4.26 3.89
C VAL A 163 -14.17 -5.24 4.59
N ALA A 164 -13.84 -4.95 5.84
CA ALA A 164 -13.09 -5.85 6.72
C ALA A 164 -14.11 -6.72 7.49
N PRO A 165 -14.23 -8.02 7.19
CA PRO A 165 -15.20 -8.89 7.87
C PRO A 165 -14.74 -9.32 9.26
N PHE A 166 -13.49 -9.08 9.63
CA PHE A 166 -12.88 -9.46 10.91
C PHE A 166 -12.09 -8.30 11.51
N ASP A 167 -11.82 -8.39 12.81
CA ASP A 167 -10.96 -7.43 13.52
C ASP A 167 -9.47 -7.80 13.42
N GLU A 168 -9.15 -9.06 13.09
CA GLU A 168 -7.80 -9.56 13.00
C GLU A 168 -7.07 -9.00 11.78
N VAL A 169 -5.82 -8.60 11.98
CA VAL A 169 -4.91 -8.11 10.95
C VAL A 169 -3.58 -8.85 11.03
N LEU A 170 -2.79 -8.80 9.96
CA LEU A 170 -1.42 -9.32 9.94
C LEU A 170 -0.44 -8.15 10.02
N MET A 171 0.28 -8.04 11.11
CA MET A 171 1.37 -7.07 11.26
C MET A 171 2.58 -7.52 10.47
N THR A 172 3.22 -6.59 9.78
CA THR A 172 4.47 -6.85 9.05
C THR A 172 5.60 -5.95 9.58
N LYS A 173 6.82 -6.24 9.14
CA LYS A 173 8.00 -5.40 9.46
C LYS A 173 8.32 -4.39 8.36
N ASN A 174 7.52 -4.36 7.31
CA ASN A 174 7.70 -3.47 6.18
C ASN A 174 6.94 -2.16 6.37
N ALA A 175 7.44 -1.12 5.70
CA ALA A 175 6.81 0.18 5.66
C ALA A 175 7.07 0.83 4.29
N PHE A 176 6.31 1.86 3.95
CA PHE A 176 6.64 2.75 2.85
C PHE A 176 7.52 3.89 3.35
N TYR A 177 8.53 4.22 2.55
CA TYR A 177 9.49 5.29 2.82
C TYR A 177 9.59 6.23 1.63
N VAL A 178 9.71 7.52 1.89
CA VAL A 178 10.19 8.48 0.90
C VAL A 178 11.72 8.54 0.99
N VAL A 179 12.39 8.34 -0.14
CA VAL A 179 13.83 8.11 -0.21
C VAL A 179 14.48 9.05 -1.23
N CYS A 180 15.64 9.60 -0.88
CA CYS A 180 16.49 10.39 -1.77
C CYS A 180 17.97 10.17 -1.41
N HIS A 181 18.89 10.61 -2.28
CA HIS A 181 20.30 10.62 -1.92
C HIS A 181 20.56 11.59 -0.78
N GLU A 182 21.35 11.17 0.22
CA GLU A 182 21.69 12.01 1.39
C GLU A 182 22.25 13.37 0.99
N LYS A 183 23.13 13.39 -0.01
CA LYS A 183 23.76 14.62 -0.52
C LYS A 183 22.79 15.60 -1.19
N GLN A 184 21.62 15.13 -1.61
CA GLN A 184 20.60 15.92 -2.29
C GLN A 184 19.38 16.20 -1.42
N ALA A 185 19.34 15.65 -0.21
CA ALA A 185 18.16 15.68 0.66
C ALA A 185 17.66 17.11 0.97
N ASP A 186 18.56 18.06 1.04
CA ASP A 186 18.24 19.46 1.34
C ASP A 186 18.09 20.35 0.09
N MET A 187 18.15 19.78 -1.11
CA MET A 187 17.84 20.50 -2.34
C MET A 187 16.36 20.90 -2.36
N GLY A 188 16.08 22.18 -2.64
CA GLY A 188 14.77 22.80 -2.41
C GLY A 188 13.58 21.99 -2.90
N ARG A 189 13.55 21.56 -4.19
CA ARG A 189 12.41 20.79 -4.72
C ARG A 189 12.28 19.38 -4.11
N ILE A 190 13.41 18.72 -3.80
CA ILE A 190 13.42 17.39 -3.18
C ILE A 190 12.89 17.49 -1.74
N ALA A 191 13.41 18.42 -0.97
CA ALA A 191 12.95 18.67 0.40
C ALA A 191 11.46 19.07 0.44
N THR A 192 11.03 19.94 -0.46
CA THR A 192 9.64 20.38 -0.56
C THR A 192 8.68 19.22 -0.82
N PHE A 193 9.00 18.34 -1.75
CA PHE A 193 8.17 17.17 -2.05
C PHE A 193 8.17 16.16 -0.90
N ARG A 194 9.34 15.83 -0.36
CA ARG A 194 9.48 14.95 0.80
C ARG A 194 8.64 15.43 1.97
N ASP A 195 8.77 16.71 2.33
CA ASP A 195 8.08 17.28 3.48
C ASP A 195 6.56 17.34 3.27
N TRP A 196 6.11 17.60 2.04
CA TRP A 196 4.71 17.50 1.66
C TRP A 196 4.16 16.08 1.84
N MET A 197 4.87 15.04 1.37
CA MET A 197 4.47 13.64 1.55
C MET A 197 4.37 13.27 3.03
N LEU A 198 5.37 13.62 3.81
CA LEU A 198 5.41 13.34 5.26
C LEU A 198 4.27 14.02 6.00
N LYS A 199 3.95 15.25 5.64
CA LYS A 199 2.83 16.00 6.22
C LYS A 199 1.48 15.34 5.88
N LYS A 200 1.28 14.95 4.62
CA LYS A 200 0.07 14.24 4.20
C LYS A 200 -0.10 12.92 4.93
N ALA A 201 0.94 12.10 4.98
CA ALA A 201 0.92 10.82 5.65
C ALA A 201 0.60 10.96 7.15
N ARG A 202 1.19 11.95 7.82
CA ARG A 202 0.92 12.24 9.24
C ARG A 202 -0.53 12.64 9.48
N SER A 203 -1.05 13.60 8.71
CA SER A 203 -2.41 14.11 8.89
C SER A 203 -3.47 13.01 8.70
N GLU A 204 -3.26 12.08 7.78
CA GLU A 204 -4.17 10.96 7.54
C GLU A 204 -4.14 9.92 8.66
N GLN A 205 -2.98 9.70 9.29
CA GLN A 205 -2.85 8.77 10.42
C GLN A 205 -3.42 9.36 11.73
N GLU A 206 -3.37 10.65 11.93
CA GLU A 206 -3.96 11.33 13.08
C GLU A 206 -5.48 11.24 13.10
N VAL A 207 -6.13 11.37 11.94
CA VAL A 207 -7.60 11.25 11.82
C VAL A 207 -8.11 9.88 12.25
N ILE A 208 -7.35 8.80 11.99
CA ILE A 208 -7.72 7.43 12.35
C ILE A 208 -7.67 7.18 13.87
N LEU A 209 -6.86 7.95 14.60
CA LEU A 209 -6.73 7.79 16.05
C LEU A 209 -7.82 8.52 16.84
N ASP A 210 -8.56 9.44 16.20
CA ASP A 210 -9.62 10.25 16.82
C ASP A 210 -11.04 9.70 16.57
N GLU A 211 -11.18 8.61 15.79
CA GLU A 211 -12.42 7.85 15.57
C GLU A 211 -12.46 6.56 16.42
#